data_ce579e54025675b72ddd392771e5f254
#
_entry.id   ce579e54025675b72ddd392771e5f254
#
_cell.length_a   1.000
_cell.length_b   1.000
_cell.length_c   1.000
_cell.angle_alpha   90.00
_cell.angle_beta   90.00
_cell.angle_gamma   90.00
#
_symmetry.space_group_name_H-M   'P 1'
#
loop_
_entity.id
_entity.type
_entity.pdbx_description
1 polymer ?
#
loop_
_entity_poly.entity_id
_entity_poly.type
_entity_poly.pdbx_seq_one_letter_code
_entity_poly.pdbx_strand_id
1 'polypeptide(L)'
;MLIALNGFGRIGRTVLRTYLQRLDDISKIPIVAINDVADPKTLLHLLNFDSTHGSLAKIGMSADIENTDGVFVLRICRKNQIAKIFLLNEPDPQKLPWKVFKINIVLECTGHFRSYKKANLHLKAGAKQVIIGAAPFDYVDACVVMGVNDNVLSKKLPIISGVSCTTQALVPLLFTLDHVFGLNSVLMTEIHATTADQMVLDQAHRDLRRARAAGHNMIPTTSSSIKATLQVMPHLDGKINGYSIRVPTINVACIDITVTFDRYVTLDELKTQLKTASQTSLKSIMAYNELPLVSSDFIGDTHSLVVDDEYIMQAGTAFKIMAWYDNEVGYANRLLDMCNKLNNCL
;
A
#
# COMPACT_ATOMS: atom_id res chain seq x y z
N MET A 1 9.02 -7.94 -17.43
CA MET A 1 8.42 -6.60 -17.74
C MET A 1 9.27 -5.53 -17.06
N LEU A 2 9.41 -4.32 -17.68
CA LEU A 2 10.18 -3.20 -17.10
C LEU A 2 9.26 -2.27 -16.31
N ILE A 3 9.66 -1.90 -15.10
CA ILE A 3 8.89 -1.04 -14.20
C ILE A 3 9.58 0.31 -14.04
N ALA A 4 8.79 1.38 -13.98
CA ALA A 4 9.22 2.69 -13.51
C ALA A 4 8.42 3.11 -12.28
N LEU A 5 9.08 3.84 -11.38
CA LEU A 5 8.42 4.51 -10.26
C LEU A 5 8.25 5.99 -10.60
N ASN A 6 7.05 6.52 -10.47
CA ASN A 6 6.80 7.95 -10.49
C ASN A 6 6.46 8.42 -9.07
N GLY A 7 7.34 9.23 -8.49
CA GLY A 7 7.33 9.61 -7.08
C GLY A 7 8.24 8.70 -6.23
N PHE A 8 9.23 9.33 -5.61
CA PHE A 8 10.19 8.66 -4.74
C PHE A 8 10.09 9.17 -3.29
N GLY A 9 8.84 9.48 -2.88
CA GLY A 9 8.44 9.77 -1.51
C GLY A 9 8.48 8.52 -0.62
N ARG A 10 7.72 8.50 0.47
CA ARG A 10 7.67 7.35 1.39
C ARG A 10 7.38 6.04 0.66
N ILE A 11 6.25 5.96 -0.05
CA ILE A 11 5.81 4.71 -0.72
C ILE A 11 6.79 4.31 -1.83
N GLY A 12 7.24 5.23 -2.69
CA GLY A 12 8.21 4.90 -3.74
C GLY A 12 9.52 4.34 -3.20
N ARG A 13 10.06 4.91 -2.12
CA ARG A 13 11.27 4.38 -1.47
C ARG A 13 11.02 3.03 -0.80
N THR A 14 9.86 2.86 -0.14
CA THR A 14 9.51 1.57 0.47
C THR A 14 9.31 0.49 -0.60
N VAL A 15 8.68 0.81 -1.74
CA VAL A 15 8.58 -0.10 -2.89
C VAL A 15 9.96 -0.53 -3.38
N LEU A 16 10.90 0.42 -3.55
CA LEU A 16 12.26 0.07 -3.96
C LEU A 16 12.97 -0.81 -2.92
N ARG A 17 12.90 -0.47 -1.63
CA ARG A 17 13.50 -1.27 -0.54
C ARG A 17 12.92 -2.68 -0.51
N THR A 18 11.60 -2.82 -0.59
CA THR A 18 10.91 -4.11 -0.64
C THR A 18 11.32 -4.91 -1.89
N TYR A 19 11.40 -4.25 -3.05
CA TYR A 19 11.87 -4.87 -4.30
C TYR A 19 13.29 -5.45 -4.12
N LEU A 20 14.20 -4.67 -3.54
CA LEU A 20 15.59 -5.11 -3.32
C LEU A 20 15.70 -6.29 -2.35
N GLN A 21 14.81 -6.40 -1.38
CA GLN A 21 14.73 -7.52 -0.45
C GLN A 21 14.15 -8.78 -1.10
N ARG A 22 13.30 -8.62 -2.12
CA ARG A 22 12.60 -9.69 -2.84
C ARG A 22 13.22 -10.02 -4.20
N LEU A 23 14.47 -9.62 -4.48
CA LEU A 23 15.09 -9.82 -5.80
C LEU A 23 15.10 -11.28 -6.28
N ASP A 24 15.21 -12.22 -5.36
CA ASP A 24 15.21 -13.65 -5.69
C ASP A 24 13.83 -14.13 -6.18
N ASP A 25 12.76 -13.46 -5.78
CA ASP A 25 11.36 -13.72 -6.11
C ASP A 25 10.90 -12.96 -7.37
N ILE A 26 11.28 -11.67 -7.49
CA ILE A 26 10.74 -10.74 -8.49
C ILE A 26 11.79 -10.17 -9.47
N SER A 27 12.92 -10.83 -9.64
CA SER A 27 14.00 -10.38 -10.54
C SER A 27 13.57 -10.22 -12.02
N LYS A 28 12.47 -10.87 -12.42
CA LYS A 28 11.92 -10.78 -13.79
C LYS A 28 11.15 -9.48 -14.08
N ILE A 29 10.96 -8.62 -13.08
CA ILE A 29 10.26 -7.34 -13.20
C ILE A 29 11.13 -6.17 -12.73
N PRO A 30 12.30 -5.91 -13.35
CA PRO A 30 13.25 -4.91 -12.85
C PRO A 30 12.67 -3.51 -12.86
N ILE A 31 12.95 -2.77 -11.78
CA ILE A 31 12.74 -1.32 -11.71
C ILE A 31 13.95 -0.67 -12.40
N VAL A 32 13.70 0.03 -13.52
CA VAL A 32 14.75 0.58 -14.37
C VAL A 32 14.82 2.11 -14.36
N ALA A 33 13.75 2.78 -13.92
CA ALA A 33 13.69 4.22 -13.83
C ALA A 33 12.87 4.68 -12.63
N ILE A 34 13.29 5.79 -12.05
CA ILE A 34 12.59 6.51 -10.98
C ILE A 34 12.49 7.96 -11.41
N ASN A 35 11.30 8.56 -11.30
CA ASN A 35 11.09 9.98 -11.51
C ASN A 35 10.65 10.65 -10.22
N ASP A 36 11.28 11.75 -9.85
CA ASP A 36 10.84 12.63 -8.75
C ASP A 36 11.34 14.05 -9.02
N VAL A 37 10.62 15.06 -8.54
CA VAL A 37 10.97 16.47 -8.72
C VAL A 37 11.97 16.99 -7.67
N ALA A 38 12.28 16.22 -6.68
CA ALA A 38 13.25 16.56 -5.65
C ALA A 38 14.70 16.39 -6.16
N ASP A 39 15.64 17.06 -5.50
CA ASP A 39 17.07 16.98 -5.81
C ASP A 39 17.58 15.53 -5.64
N PRO A 40 18.36 14.99 -6.59
CA PRO A 40 18.89 13.63 -6.54
C PRO A 40 19.70 13.31 -5.28
N LYS A 41 20.48 14.25 -4.75
CA LYS A 41 21.23 14.03 -3.50
C LYS A 41 20.32 13.86 -2.30
N THR A 42 19.23 14.63 -2.25
CA THR A 42 18.20 14.48 -1.20
C THR A 42 17.50 13.11 -1.31
N LEU A 43 17.15 12.68 -2.53
CA LEU A 43 16.55 11.37 -2.75
C LEU A 43 17.48 10.23 -2.32
N LEU A 44 18.77 10.33 -2.67
CA LEU A 44 19.79 9.37 -2.23
C LEU A 44 19.93 9.34 -0.71
N HIS A 45 20.00 10.51 -0.06
CA HIS A 45 20.11 10.61 1.39
C HIS A 45 18.93 9.91 2.08
N LEU A 46 17.71 10.20 1.65
CA LEU A 46 16.49 9.60 2.21
C LEU A 46 16.32 8.11 1.88
N LEU A 47 16.95 7.60 0.82
CA LEU A 47 17.02 6.16 0.55
C LEU A 47 18.00 5.47 1.51
N ASN A 48 19.18 6.07 1.72
CA ASN A 48 20.21 5.51 2.59
C ASN A 48 19.84 5.57 4.07
N PHE A 49 19.11 6.62 4.49
CA PHE A 49 18.74 6.86 5.90
C PHE A 49 17.23 7.04 6.02
N ASP A 50 16.59 6.09 6.65
CA ASP A 50 15.14 6.09 6.85
C ASP A 50 14.81 6.02 8.34
N SER A 51 13.98 6.94 8.83
CA SER A 51 13.62 7.03 10.25
C SER A 51 12.79 5.84 10.74
N THR A 52 12.03 5.21 9.85
CA THR A 52 11.19 4.04 10.17
C THR A 52 11.94 2.74 9.96
N HIS A 53 12.51 2.56 8.75
CA HIS A 53 13.08 1.29 8.31
C HIS A 53 14.61 1.22 8.50
N GLY A 54 15.21 2.26 9.08
CA GLY A 54 16.66 2.34 9.33
C GLY A 54 17.50 2.53 8.06
N SER A 55 18.83 2.47 8.21
CA SER A 55 19.72 2.67 7.07
C SER A 55 19.72 1.49 6.10
N LEU A 56 19.96 1.78 4.82
CA LEU A 56 20.08 0.75 3.78
C LEU A 56 21.21 -0.23 4.08
N ALA A 57 22.27 0.24 4.76
CA ALA A 57 23.39 -0.59 5.19
C ALA A 57 22.99 -1.70 6.18
N LYS A 58 21.96 -1.49 7.02
CA LYS A 58 21.45 -2.52 7.95
C LYS A 58 20.91 -3.76 7.23
N ILE A 59 20.46 -3.60 5.98
CA ILE A 59 19.99 -4.71 5.14
C ILE A 59 21.07 -5.17 4.15
N GLY A 60 22.33 -4.83 4.39
CA GLY A 60 23.47 -5.29 3.59
C GLY A 60 23.58 -4.63 2.21
N MET A 61 23.07 -3.41 2.06
CA MET A 61 23.07 -2.67 0.80
C MET A 61 23.64 -1.28 0.98
N SER A 62 24.14 -0.71 -0.12
CA SER A 62 24.52 0.70 -0.21
C SER A 62 24.03 1.29 -1.52
N ALA A 63 23.81 2.60 -1.53
CA ALA A 63 23.41 3.31 -2.74
C ALA A 63 24.29 4.56 -2.91
N ASP A 64 24.63 4.84 -4.17
CA ASP A 64 25.26 6.07 -4.61
C ASP A 64 24.65 6.58 -5.93
N ILE A 65 25.03 7.79 -6.36
CA ILE A 65 24.58 8.38 -7.62
C ILE A 65 25.80 8.63 -8.51
N GLU A 66 25.75 8.08 -9.70
CA GLU A 66 26.62 8.42 -10.82
C GLU A 66 25.95 9.52 -11.66
N ASN A 67 26.70 10.56 -12.01
CA ASN A 67 26.24 11.61 -12.92
C ASN A 67 27.21 11.68 -14.12
N THR A 68 26.69 11.44 -15.31
CA THR A 68 27.45 11.56 -16.56
C THR A 68 26.65 12.45 -17.48
N ASP A 69 27.19 13.62 -17.79
CA ASP A 69 26.62 14.62 -18.71
C ASP A 69 25.15 15.01 -18.38
N GLY A 70 24.84 15.12 -17.09
CA GLY A 70 23.48 15.45 -16.61
C GLY A 70 22.53 14.27 -16.51
N VAL A 71 22.95 13.07 -16.86
CA VAL A 71 22.19 11.84 -16.66
C VAL A 71 22.52 11.25 -15.29
N PHE A 72 21.53 11.24 -14.40
CA PHE A 72 21.69 10.68 -13.06
C PHE A 72 21.30 9.20 -13.06
N VAL A 73 22.16 8.36 -12.48
CA VAL A 73 21.93 6.93 -12.31
C VAL A 73 22.14 6.56 -10.85
N LEU A 74 21.09 6.07 -10.22
CA LEU A 74 21.16 5.46 -8.89
C LEU A 74 21.79 4.08 -9.02
N ARG A 75 22.91 3.88 -8.35
CA ARG A 75 23.60 2.60 -8.23
C ARG A 75 23.30 2.00 -6.87
N ILE A 76 22.85 0.77 -6.86
CA ILE A 76 22.58 0.04 -5.63
C ILE A 76 23.47 -1.20 -5.61
N CYS A 77 24.33 -1.25 -4.59
CA CYS A 77 25.24 -2.36 -4.39
C CYS A 77 24.68 -3.33 -3.35
N ARG A 78 24.53 -4.60 -3.70
CA ARG A 78 24.18 -5.71 -2.82
C ARG A 78 25.21 -6.82 -3.00
N LYS A 79 26.06 -7.07 -2.00
CA LYS A 79 27.19 -8.01 -2.16
C LYS A 79 28.03 -7.62 -3.40
N ASN A 80 28.16 -8.49 -4.38
CA ASN A 80 28.92 -8.28 -5.62
C ASN A 80 28.04 -7.87 -6.82
N GLN A 81 26.77 -7.53 -6.60
CA GLN A 81 25.84 -7.13 -7.65
C GLN A 81 25.57 -5.63 -7.58
N ILE A 82 25.51 -4.98 -8.74
CA ILE A 82 25.16 -3.57 -8.88
C ILE A 82 23.91 -3.47 -9.75
N ALA A 83 22.82 -2.93 -9.17
CA ALA A 83 21.66 -2.50 -9.94
C ALA A 83 21.83 -1.03 -10.33
N LYS A 84 21.51 -0.70 -11.57
CA LYS A 84 21.50 0.68 -12.09
C LYS A 84 20.10 1.10 -12.45
N ILE A 85 19.63 2.23 -11.90
CA ILE A 85 18.29 2.77 -12.08
C ILE A 85 18.41 4.22 -12.50
N PHE A 86 17.82 4.61 -13.63
CA PHE A 86 17.82 6.00 -14.09
C PHE A 86 17.00 6.87 -13.13
N LEU A 87 17.57 8.00 -12.69
CA LEU A 87 16.88 9.04 -11.94
C LEU A 87 16.49 10.17 -12.89
N LEU A 88 15.20 10.43 -12.98
CA LEU A 88 14.62 11.48 -13.81
C LEU A 88 14.07 12.59 -12.91
N ASN A 89 14.00 13.80 -13.46
CA ASN A 89 13.44 14.97 -12.77
C ASN A 89 12.51 15.73 -13.71
N GLU A 90 11.32 15.18 -13.96
CA GLU A 90 10.35 15.75 -14.89
C GLU A 90 8.98 15.86 -14.18
N PRO A 91 8.45 17.09 -14.01
CA PRO A 91 7.16 17.32 -13.36
C PRO A 91 5.96 16.93 -14.25
N ASP A 92 6.11 16.94 -15.58
CA ASP A 92 5.05 16.59 -16.52
C ASP A 92 5.17 15.12 -16.96
N PRO A 93 4.26 14.24 -16.54
CA PRO A 93 4.33 12.83 -16.89
C PRO A 93 4.31 12.54 -18.39
N GLN A 94 3.78 13.45 -19.23
CA GLN A 94 3.77 13.26 -20.69
C GLN A 94 5.16 13.36 -21.32
N LYS A 95 6.08 14.07 -20.68
CA LYS A 95 7.46 14.27 -21.17
C LYS A 95 8.42 13.18 -20.71
N LEU A 96 7.96 12.29 -19.82
CA LEU A 96 8.78 11.18 -19.36
C LEU A 96 9.10 10.18 -20.47
N PRO A 97 10.34 9.69 -20.57
CA PRO A 97 10.81 8.90 -21.70
C PRO A 97 10.38 7.41 -21.63
N TRP A 98 9.14 7.13 -21.21
CA TRP A 98 8.66 5.76 -21.01
C TRP A 98 8.71 4.91 -22.26
N LYS A 99 8.46 5.52 -23.43
CA LYS A 99 8.60 4.84 -24.72
C LYS A 99 10.05 4.43 -25.00
N VAL A 100 11.02 5.30 -24.71
CA VAL A 100 12.46 5.05 -24.92
C VAL A 100 12.93 3.92 -24.01
N PHE A 101 12.56 3.96 -22.75
CA PHE A 101 12.89 2.92 -21.76
C PHE A 101 12.03 1.65 -21.89
N LYS A 102 11.08 1.61 -22.84
CA LYS A 102 10.17 0.46 -23.06
C LYS A 102 9.44 0.05 -21.79
N ILE A 103 9.00 1.04 -20.98
CA ILE A 103 8.32 0.79 -19.71
C ILE A 103 7.00 0.05 -19.93
N ASN A 104 6.84 -1.06 -19.24
CA ASN A 104 5.61 -1.81 -19.25
C ASN A 104 4.63 -1.28 -18.20
N ILE A 105 5.10 -1.07 -16.95
CA ILE A 105 4.27 -0.61 -15.85
C ILE A 105 4.90 0.62 -15.21
N VAL A 106 4.10 1.66 -15.01
CA VAL A 106 4.43 2.76 -14.10
C VAL A 106 3.70 2.53 -12.78
N LEU A 107 4.45 2.46 -11.68
CA LEU A 107 3.90 2.58 -10.33
C LEU A 107 3.81 4.08 -9.99
N GLU A 108 2.60 4.61 -9.94
CA GLU A 108 2.32 6.01 -9.64
C GLU A 108 2.23 6.20 -8.12
N CYS A 109 3.31 6.69 -7.53
CA CYS A 109 3.49 6.82 -6.08
C CYS A 109 3.55 8.28 -5.58
N THR A 110 3.26 9.28 -6.46
CA THR A 110 3.31 10.70 -6.08
C THR A 110 2.12 11.13 -5.22
N GLY A 111 0.99 10.43 -5.34
CA GLY A 111 -0.30 10.84 -4.78
C GLY A 111 -0.99 11.99 -5.55
N HIS A 112 -0.38 12.52 -6.62
CA HIS A 112 -0.92 13.64 -7.41
C HIS A 112 -1.71 13.20 -8.65
N PHE A 113 -1.33 12.08 -9.28
CA PHE A 113 -1.92 11.61 -10.54
C PHE A 113 -2.91 10.46 -10.31
N ARG A 114 -3.84 10.65 -9.37
CA ARG A 114 -4.79 9.63 -8.89
C ARG A 114 -6.11 9.56 -9.67
N SER A 115 -6.34 10.46 -10.64
CA SER A 115 -7.51 10.38 -11.53
C SER A 115 -7.16 9.66 -12.82
N TYR A 116 -8.15 9.05 -13.48
CA TYR A 116 -7.96 8.39 -14.78
C TYR A 116 -7.26 9.31 -15.79
N LYS A 117 -7.79 10.54 -15.93
CA LYS A 117 -7.23 11.55 -16.85
C LYS A 117 -5.76 11.84 -16.55
N LYS A 118 -5.39 11.96 -15.27
CA LYS A 118 -4.01 12.27 -14.88
C LYS A 118 -3.09 11.06 -15.04
N ALA A 119 -3.50 9.87 -14.63
CA ALA A 119 -2.72 8.64 -14.81
C ALA A 119 -2.48 8.32 -16.29
N ASN A 120 -3.46 8.63 -17.16
CA ASN A 120 -3.33 8.46 -18.61
C ASN A 120 -2.18 9.25 -19.25
N LEU A 121 -1.63 10.26 -18.58
CA LEU A 121 -0.45 10.99 -19.06
C LEU A 121 0.77 10.07 -19.20
N HIS A 122 0.93 9.09 -18.33
CA HIS A 122 1.98 8.08 -18.43
C HIS A 122 1.80 7.15 -19.64
N LEU A 123 0.55 6.81 -19.99
CA LEU A 123 0.26 6.02 -21.20
C LEU A 123 0.60 6.81 -22.46
N LYS A 124 0.30 8.12 -22.49
CA LYS A 124 0.67 9.02 -23.58
C LYS A 124 2.19 9.13 -23.74
N ALA A 125 2.95 9.05 -22.64
CA ALA A 125 4.41 9.01 -22.62
C ALA A 125 4.99 7.65 -23.09
N GLY A 126 4.15 6.63 -23.29
CA GLY A 126 4.52 5.33 -23.85
C GLY A 126 4.59 4.17 -22.87
N ALA A 127 4.18 4.35 -21.62
CA ALA A 127 3.95 3.22 -20.71
C ALA A 127 2.79 2.36 -21.22
N LYS A 128 2.81 1.06 -20.90
CA LYS A 128 1.72 0.15 -21.30
C LYS A 128 0.59 0.11 -20.30
N GLN A 129 0.93 0.22 -19.01
CA GLN A 129 -0.04 0.20 -17.89
C GLN A 129 0.43 1.16 -16.80
N VAL A 130 -0.52 1.61 -15.99
CA VAL A 130 -0.28 2.39 -14.78
C VAL A 130 -0.96 1.70 -13.60
N ILE A 131 -0.22 1.50 -12.53
CA ILE A 131 -0.78 1.12 -11.23
C ILE A 131 -0.73 2.35 -10.34
N ILE A 132 -1.90 2.89 -9.99
CA ILE A 132 -2.01 3.98 -9.03
C ILE A 132 -1.79 3.43 -7.63
N GLY A 133 -0.70 3.84 -6.99
CA GLY A 133 -0.33 3.47 -5.62
C GLY A 133 -1.11 4.26 -4.55
N ALA A 134 -2.40 4.44 -4.74
CA ALA A 134 -3.32 5.12 -3.83
C ALA A 134 -4.77 4.85 -4.26
N ALA A 135 -5.75 5.12 -3.36
CA ALA A 135 -7.15 5.11 -3.74
C ALA A 135 -7.42 6.15 -4.84
N PRO A 136 -8.10 5.81 -5.94
CA PRO A 136 -8.32 6.73 -7.06
C PRO A 136 -9.35 7.81 -6.69
N PHE A 137 -9.28 8.96 -7.36
CA PHE A 137 -10.26 10.03 -7.16
C PHE A 137 -11.55 9.82 -7.96
N ASP A 138 -11.45 9.13 -9.08
CA ASP A 138 -12.55 8.86 -10.01
C ASP A 138 -12.48 7.39 -10.49
N TYR A 139 -13.26 7.07 -11.53
CA TYR A 139 -13.25 5.75 -12.14
C TYR A 139 -11.86 5.40 -12.67
N VAL A 140 -11.48 4.13 -12.52
CA VAL A 140 -10.32 3.47 -13.14
C VAL A 140 -10.75 2.09 -13.63
N ASP A 141 -9.95 1.46 -14.51
CA ASP A 141 -10.33 0.20 -15.15
C ASP A 141 -10.54 -0.94 -14.14
N ALA A 142 -9.77 -0.95 -13.04
CA ALA A 142 -10.01 -1.83 -11.90
C ALA A 142 -9.41 -1.27 -10.61
N CYS A 143 -10.11 -1.48 -9.49
CA CYS A 143 -9.58 -1.39 -8.13
C CYS A 143 -9.27 -2.81 -7.66
N VAL A 144 -8.00 -3.05 -7.30
CA VAL A 144 -7.50 -4.41 -7.05
C VAL A 144 -7.04 -4.57 -5.61
N VAL A 145 -7.55 -5.61 -4.95
CA VAL A 145 -7.10 -6.09 -3.65
C VAL A 145 -6.55 -7.50 -3.83
N MET A 146 -5.28 -7.67 -3.49
CA MET A 146 -4.59 -8.95 -3.62
C MET A 146 -5.21 -10.00 -2.70
N GLY A 147 -5.40 -11.21 -3.23
CA GLY A 147 -6.04 -12.32 -2.52
C GLY A 147 -7.57 -12.29 -2.52
N VAL A 148 -8.21 -11.24 -3.08
CA VAL A 148 -9.68 -11.12 -3.15
C VAL A 148 -10.16 -11.05 -4.60
N ASN A 149 -9.78 -10.01 -5.33
CA ASN A 149 -10.20 -9.83 -6.73
C ASN A 149 -9.04 -9.66 -7.70
N ASP A 150 -7.85 -10.09 -7.34
CA ASP A 150 -6.65 -9.97 -8.16
C ASP A 150 -6.66 -10.86 -9.43
N ASN A 151 -7.66 -11.71 -9.58
CA ASN A 151 -7.97 -12.41 -10.83
C ASN A 151 -8.43 -11.49 -11.96
N VAL A 152 -8.90 -10.26 -11.67
CA VAL A 152 -9.26 -9.27 -12.69
C VAL A 152 -8.03 -8.65 -13.36
N LEU A 153 -6.83 -8.79 -12.77
CA LEU A 153 -5.60 -8.25 -13.34
C LEU A 153 -5.36 -8.79 -14.75
N SER A 154 -5.21 -7.87 -15.71
CA SER A 154 -5.01 -8.19 -17.11
C SER A 154 -4.18 -7.11 -17.80
N LYS A 155 -3.36 -7.50 -18.78
CA LYS A 155 -2.63 -6.57 -19.66
C LYS A 155 -3.56 -5.67 -20.50
N LYS A 156 -4.86 -5.98 -20.55
CA LYS A 156 -5.88 -5.19 -21.26
C LYS A 156 -6.42 -4.01 -20.44
N LEU A 157 -6.12 -3.93 -19.15
CA LEU A 157 -6.55 -2.85 -18.27
C LEU A 157 -5.44 -1.81 -18.12
N PRO A 158 -5.49 -0.68 -18.83
CA PRO A 158 -4.39 0.27 -18.88
C PRO A 158 -4.16 1.03 -17.58
N ILE A 159 -5.21 1.33 -16.80
CA ILE A 159 -5.11 2.08 -15.56
C ILE A 159 -5.83 1.34 -14.43
N ILE A 160 -5.06 0.79 -13.52
CA ILE A 160 -5.57 0.08 -12.34
C ILE A 160 -5.12 0.80 -11.05
N SER A 161 -5.83 0.57 -9.98
CA SER A 161 -5.47 1.10 -8.66
C SER A 161 -5.22 -0.03 -7.68
N GLY A 162 -4.11 0.07 -6.93
CA GLY A 162 -3.83 -0.73 -5.74
C GLY A 162 -4.60 -0.28 -4.51
N VAL A 163 -5.60 0.61 -4.68
CA VAL A 163 -6.43 1.20 -3.62
C VAL A 163 -5.58 1.83 -2.50
N SER A 164 -5.94 1.68 -1.24
CA SER A 164 -5.14 2.18 -0.10
C SER A 164 -4.59 1.02 0.74
N CYS A 165 -3.57 1.31 1.57
CA CYS A 165 -3.05 0.36 2.53
C CYS A 165 -4.16 -0.21 3.44
N THR A 166 -5.04 0.67 3.93
CA THR A 166 -6.19 0.28 4.75
C THR A 166 -7.18 -0.58 3.98
N THR A 167 -7.44 -0.28 2.69
CA THR A 167 -8.32 -1.12 1.86
C THR A 167 -7.70 -2.49 1.62
N GLN A 168 -6.38 -2.57 1.39
CA GLN A 168 -5.65 -3.84 1.27
C GLN A 168 -5.69 -4.68 2.56
N ALA A 169 -5.85 -4.05 3.73
CA ALA A 169 -6.02 -4.73 5.00
C ALA A 169 -7.50 -5.10 5.28
N LEU A 170 -8.42 -4.16 5.08
CA LEU A 170 -9.83 -4.31 5.43
C LEU A 170 -10.54 -5.34 4.55
N VAL A 171 -10.36 -5.26 3.23
CA VAL A 171 -11.13 -6.07 2.28
C VAL A 171 -10.87 -7.57 2.41
N PRO A 172 -9.63 -8.08 2.58
CA PRO A 172 -9.41 -9.51 2.82
C PRO A 172 -10.06 -10.01 4.11
N LEU A 173 -10.09 -9.19 5.17
CA LEU A 173 -10.79 -9.51 6.41
C LEU A 173 -12.29 -9.62 6.17
N LEU A 174 -12.90 -8.59 5.57
CA LEU A 174 -14.34 -8.58 5.28
C LEU A 174 -14.74 -9.69 4.31
N PHE A 175 -13.94 -9.94 3.27
CA PHE A 175 -14.19 -11.02 2.31
C PHE A 175 -14.22 -12.39 2.99
N THR A 176 -13.28 -12.65 3.91
CA THR A 176 -13.25 -13.91 4.67
C THR A 176 -14.51 -14.07 5.53
N LEU A 177 -14.91 -13.01 6.23
CA LEU A 177 -16.07 -13.01 7.11
C LEU A 177 -17.38 -13.13 6.33
N ASP A 178 -17.50 -12.38 5.25
CA ASP A 178 -18.72 -12.34 4.42
C ASP A 178 -18.97 -13.67 3.73
N HIS A 179 -17.90 -14.26 3.18
CA HIS A 179 -17.99 -15.54 2.45
C HIS A 179 -18.49 -16.70 3.33
N VAL A 180 -18.14 -16.70 4.63
CA VAL A 180 -18.44 -17.80 5.53
C VAL A 180 -19.69 -17.53 6.38
N PHE A 181 -19.89 -16.31 6.81
CA PHE A 181 -20.90 -15.96 7.81
C PHE A 181 -22.01 -15.05 7.28
N GLY A 182 -21.77 -14.33 6.17
CA GLY A 182 -22.64 -13.26 5.68
C GLY A 182 -22.54 -12.02 6.58
N LEU A 183 -22.11 -10.88 6.04
CA LEU A 183 -22.04 -9.62 6.78
C LEU A 183 -23.40 -8.90 6.78
N ASN A 184 -23.93 -8.65 7.96
CA ASN A 184 -25.12 -7.83 8.17
C ASN A 184 -24.75 -6.34 8.34
N SER A 185 -23.80 -6.03 9.25
CA SER A 185 -23.34 -4.66 9.46
C SER A 185 -21.86 -4.62 9.86
N VAL A 186 -21.17 -3.54 9.46
CA VAL A 186 -19.75 -3.28 9.75
C VAL A 186 -19.56 -1.82 10.12
N LEU A 187 -19.03 -1.56 11.31
CA LEU A 187 -18.51 -0.26 11.71
C LEU A 187 -16.99 -0.34 11.88
N MET A 188 -16.24 0.54 11.23
CA MET A 188 -14.78 0.53 11.25
C MET A 188 -14.23 1.82 11.87
N THR A 189 -13.29 1.66 12.78
CA THR A 189 -12.35 2.72 13.18
C THR A 189 -10.96 2.35 12.66
N GLU A 190 -10.41 3.18 11.79
CA GLU A 190 -9.03 3.08 11.31
C GLU A 190 -8.15 3.92 12.25
N ILE A 191 -7.29 3.27 13.06
CA ILE A 191 -6.29 3.94 13.90
C ILE A 191 -4.98 3.89 13.13
N HIS A 192 -4.49 5.06 12.66
CA HIS A 192 -3.46 5.10 11.64
C HIS A 192 -2.31 6.02 12.02
N ALA A 193 -1.08 5.58 11.74
CA ALA A 193 0.10 6.41 11.86
C ALA A 193 -0.02 7.72 11.05
N THR A 194 0.78 8.70 11.44
CA THR A 194 0.91 9.97 10.72
C THR A 194 1.38 9.75 9.29
N THR A 195 0.81 10.49 8.34
CA THR A 195 1.20 10.43 6.92
C THR A 195 1.65 11.81 6.43
N ALA A 196 2.27 11.85 5.24
CA ALA A 196 2.74 13.11 4.63
C ALA A 196 1.60 14.13 4.32
N ASP A 197 0.33 13.73 4.39
CA ASP A 197 -0.85 14.62 4.25
C ASP A 197 -1.19 15.35 5.57
N GLN A 198 -0.37 15.22 6.62
CA GLN A 198 -0.59 15.85 7.92
C GLN A 198 0.51 16.86 8.24
N MET A 199 0.12 17.92 8.97
CA MET A 199 1.02 19.00 9.31
C MET A 199 1.83 18.67 10.56
N VAL A 200 3.14 18.98 10.56
CA VAL A 200 4.00 18.83 11.74
C VAL A 200 3.59 19.83 12.83
N LEU A 201 3.32 21.08 12.43
CA LEU A 201 2.78 22.16 13.27
C LEU A 201 1.42 22.60 12.71
N ASP A 202 0.64 23.37 13.51
CA ASP A 202 -0.63 23.94 13.04
C ASP A 202 -0.42 24.77 11.77
N GLN A 203 -1.00 24.35 10.65
CA GLN A 203 -0.83 24.96 9.34
C GLN A 203 -2.09 24.79 8.49
N ALA A 204 -2.29 25.66 7.51
CA ALA A 204 -3.44 25.60 6.61
C ALA A 204 -3.55 24.26 5.89
N HIS A 205 -4.71 23.63 5.99
CA HIS A 205 -5.07 22.39 5.32
C HIS A 205 -6.57 22.41 4.98
N ARG A 206 -6.98 21.75 3.89
CA ARG A 206 -8.39 21.65 3.46
C ARG A 206 -9.31 20.96 4.49
N ASP A 207 -8.79 20.02 5.26
CA ASP A 207 -9.44 19.40 6.41
C ASP A 207 -8.93 20.13 7.66
N LEU A 208 -9.82 20.79 8.39
CA LEU A 208 -9.46 21.59 9.56
C LEU A 208 -8.87 20.76 10.70
N ARG A 209 -9.22 19.50 10.80
CA ARG A 209 -8.62 18.61 11.81
C ARG A 209 -7.20 18.20 11.41
N ARG A 210 -6.94 17.94 10.13
CA ARG A 210 -5.57 17.67 9.63
C ARG A 210 -4.67 18.90 9.60
N ALA A 211 -5.25 20.10 9.75
CA ALA A 211 -4.51 21.35 9.93
C ALA A 211 -3.74 21.41 11.27
N ARG A 212 -4.04 20.51 12.21
CA ARG A 212 -3.44 20.49 13.54
C ARG A 212 -2.17 19.64 13.59
N ALA A 213 -1.28 19.98 14.54
CA ALA A 213 0.01 19.32 14.74
C ALA A 213 -0.12 17.82 14.98
N ALA A 214 0.33 17.02 14.01
CA ALA A 214 0.13 15.58 13.97
C ALA A 214 0.91 14.81 15.05
N GLY A 215 2.07 15.31 15.45
CA GLY A 215 2.89 14.70 16.50
C GLY A 215 2.38 14.94 17.92
N HIS A 216 1.31 15.71 18.09
CA HIS A 216 0.79 16.13 19.41
C HIS A 216 -0.70 15.78 19.63
N ASN A 217 -1.41 15.40 18.59
CA ASN A 217 -2.86 15.20 18.63
C ASN A 217 -3.28 13.82 18.09
N MET A 218 -4.34 13.27 18.68
CA MET A 218 -5.20 12.27 18.03
C MET A 218 -6.17 13.01 17.13
N ILE A 219 -6.16 12.74 15.83
CA ILE A 219 -6.89 13.51 14.82
C ILE A 219 -7.96 12.65 14.15
N PRO A 220 -9.25 12.76 14.55
CA PRO A 220 -10.33 12.13 13.82
C PRO A 220 -10.48 12.75 12.42
N THR A 221 -10.61 11.91 11.40
CA THR A 221 -10.73 12.36 10.00
C THR A 221 -11.42 11.30 9.14
N THR A 222 -11.64 11.59 7.88
CA THR A 222 -12.25 10.67 6.93
C THR A 222 -11.26 9.58 6.51
N SER A 223 -11.79 8.38 6.20
CA SER A 223 -11.08 7.31 5.51
C SER A 223 -11.63 7.14 4.09
N SER A 224 -10.74 7.02 3.11
CA SER A 224 -11.12 6.66 1.74
C SER A 224 -11.37 5.16 1.56
N SER A 225 -11.05 4.35 2.56
CA SER A 225 -11.12 2.90 2.48
C SER A 225 -12.56 2.38 2.36
N ILE A 226 -13.54 3.04 2.99
CA ILE A 226 -14.95 2.63 2.86
C ILE A 226 -15.40 2.68 1.39
N LYS A 227 -15.20 3.83 0.73
CA LYS A 227 -15.53 3.98 -0.69
C LYS A 227 -14.77 3.00 -1.58
N ALA A 228 -13.48 2.77 -1.29
CA ALA A 228 -12.67 1.83 -2.05
C ALA A 228 -13.09 0.36 -1.80
N THR A 229 -13.53 0.02 -0.58
CA THR A 229 -14.11 -1.29 -0.28
C THR A 229 -15.36 -1.54 -1.12
N LEU A 230 -16.25 -0.57 -1.24
CA LEU A 230 -17.47 -0.69 -2.06
C LEU A 230 -17.17 -0.84 -3.58
N GLN A 231 -16.01 -0.41 -4.05
CA GLN A 231 -15.58 -0.68 -5.44
C GLN A 231 -15.20 -2.14 -5.66
N VAL A 232 -14.80 -2.86 -4.62
CA VAL A 232 -14.41 -4.28 -4.67
C VAL A 232 -15.53 -5.19 -4.19
N MET A 233 -16.29 -4.77 -3.17
CA MET A 233 -17.40 -5.51 -2.55
C MET A 233 -18.68 -4.63 -2.56
N PRO A 234 -19.28 -4.38 -3.74
CA PRO A 234 -20.41 -3.44 -3.88
C PRO A 234 -21.67 -3.85 -3.11
N HIS A 235 -21.86 -5.14 -2.83
CA HIS A 235 -22.99 -5.67 -2.07
C HIS A 235 -22.98 -5.27 -0.57
N LEU A 236 -21.86 -4.70 -0.09
CA LEU A 236 -21.76 -4.12 1.26
C LEU A 236 -22.25 -2.66 1.32
N ASP A 237 -22.79 -2.11 0.23
CA ASP A 237 -23.36 -0.77 0.26
C ASP A 237 -24.54 -0.70 1.23
N GLY A 238 -24.55 0.34 2.08
CA GLY A 238 -25.48 0.47 3.21
C GLY A 238 -25.14 -0.38 4.44
N LYS A 239 -24.26 -1.39 4.33
CA LYS A 239 -23.87 -2.25 5.45
C LYS A 239 -22.56 -1.83 6.14
N ILE A 240 -21.71 -1.00 5.50
CA ILE A 240 -20.41 -0.59 6.03
C ILE A 240 -20.30 0.93 6.17
N ASN A 241 -19.76 1.37 7.30
CA ASN A 241 -19.38 2.77 7.52
C ASN A 241 -18.15 2.85 8.45
N GLY A 242 -17.51 4.02 8.53
CA GLY A 242 -16.35 4.19 9.39
C GLY A 242 -15.60 5.49 9.18
N TYR A 243 -14.59 5.69 10.01
CA TYR A 243 -13.72 6.86 9.99
C TYR A 243 -12.30 6.50 10.39
N SER A 244 -11.38 7.45 10.29
CA SER A 244 -9.98 7.30 10.68
C SER A 244 -9.64 8.17 11.90
N ILE A 245 -8.78 7.68 12.78
CA ILE A 245 -8.09 8.46 13.81
C ILE A 245 -6.60 8.40 13.52
N ARG A 246 -5.99 9.55 13.24
CA ARG A 246 -4.53 9.65 13.15
C ARG A 246 -3.94 9.77 14.55
N VAL A 247 -2.89 8.98 14.79
CA VAL A 247 -2.17 8.98 16.07
C VAL A 247 -0.69 9.33 15.85
N PRO A 248 0.01 9.90 16.86
CA PRO A 248 1.39 10.35 16.73
C PRO A 248 2.39 9.18 16.75
N THR A 249 2.21 8.23 15.83
CA THR A 249 3.15 7.13 15.55
C THR A 249 3.74 7.29 14.15
N ILE A 250 4.95 6.79 13.94
CA ILE A 250 5.68 6.99 12.68
C ILE A 250 5.25 6.03 11.58
N ASN A 251 4.80 4.83 11.95
CA ASN A 251 4.36 3.76 11.05
C ASN A 251 3.42 2.81 11.78
N VAL A 252 2.84 1.90 11.05
CA VAL A 252 1.83 0.92 11.46
C VAL A 252 0.46 1.58 11.71
N ALA A 253 -0.55 0.86 11.37
CA ALA A 253 -1.94 1.19 11.62
C ALA A 253 -2.68 -0.07 12.09
N CYS A 254 -3.86 0.12 12.65
CA CYS A 254 -4.80 -0.98 12.85
C CYS A 254 -6.20 -0.61 12.37
N ILE A 255 -6.93 -1.59 11.93
CA ILE A 255 -8.39 -1.53 11.76
C ILE A 255 -9.03 -2.17 12.97
N ASP A 256 -10.00 -1.49 13.53
CA ASP A 256 -10.85 -1.95 14.61
C ASP A 256 -12.27 -1.97 14.07
N ILE A 257 -12.80 -3.17 13.81
CA ILE A 257 -14.15 -3.34 13.26
C ILE A 257 -15.10 -3.91 14.31
N THR A 258 -16.34 -3.43 14.28
CA THR A 258 -17.47 -4.07 14.94
C THR A 258 -18.38 -4.63 13.86
N VAL A 259 -18.66 -5.94 13.91
CA VAL A 259 -19.45 -6.64 12.88
C VAL A 259 -20.61 -7.41 13.48
N THR A 260 -21.68 -7.54 12.72
CA THR A 260 -22.77 -8.50 12.95
C THR A 260 -22.95 -9.36 11.72
N PHE A 261 -23.44 -10.57 11.87
CA PHE A 261 -23.59 -11.56 10.82
C PHE A 261 -25.06 -11.88 10.52
N ASP A 262 -25.34 -12.39 9.34
CA ASP A 262 -26.67 -12.81 8.90
C ASP A 262 -27.12 -14.13 9.58
N ARG A 263 -26.21 -14.89 10.19
CA ARG A 263 -26.47 -16.08 10.97
C ARG A 263 -25.86 -16.03 12.35
N TYR A 264 -26.27 -16.96 13.21
CA TYR A 264 -25.58 -17.17 14.47
C TYR A 264 -24.14 -17.66 14.25
N VAL A 265 -23.18 -17.06 14.94
CA VAL A 265 -21.76 -17.37 14.90
C VAL A 265 -21.24 -17.44 16.33
N THR A 266 -20.40 -18.41 16.63
CA THR A 266 -19.68 -18.48 17.91
C THR A 266 -18.32 -17.80 17.80
N LEU A 267 -17.76 -17.38 18.95
CA LEU A 267 -16.43 -16.79 18.99
C LEU A 267 -15.36 -17.76 18.45
N ASP A 268 -15.48 -19.04 18.82
CA ASP A 268 -14.54 -20.08 18.40
C ASP A 268 -14.60 -20.36 16.89
N GLU A 269 -15.81 -20.36 16.28
CA GLU A 269 -15.94 -20.46 14.82
C GLU A 269 -15.24 -19.28 14.12
N LEU A 270 -15.45 -18.07 14.64
CA LEU A 270 -14.87 -16.85 14.06
C LEU A 270 -13.34 -16.90 14.12
N LYS A 271 -12.75 -17.18 15.28
CA LYS A 271 -11.31 -17.32 15.48
C LYS A 271 -10.72 -18.42 14.58
N THR A 272 -11.35 -19.59 14.57
CA THR A 272 -10.92 -20.73 13.75
C THR A 272 -10.91 -20.37 12.27
N GLN A 273 -11.93 -19.70 11.77
CA GLN A 273 -12.03 -19.31 10.38
C GLN A 273 -10.94 -18.30 9.98
N LEU A 274 -10.70 -17.28 10.79
CA LEU A 274 -9.66 -16.29 10.53
C LEU A 274 -8.25 -16.93 10.57
N LYS A 275 -7.99 -17.77 11.57
CA LYS A 275 -6.73 -18.51 11.66
C LYS A 275 -6.52 -19.45 10.47
N THR A 276 -7.56 -20.16 10.04
CA THR A 276 -7.51 -21.05 8.88
C THR A 276 -7.23 -20.26 7.59
N ALA A 277 -7.91 -19.14 7.36
CA ALA A 277 -7.70 -18.30 6.19
C ALA A 277 -6.25 -17.78 6.11
N SER A 278 -5.68 -17.38 7.25
CA SER A 278 -4.28 -16.92 7.33
C SER A 278 -3.25 -18.02 7.01
N GLN A 279 -3.61 -19.27 7.20
CA GLN A 279 -2.73 -20.42 6.94
C GLN A 279 -2.92 -21.03 5.54
N THR A 280 -4.02 -20.70 4.87
CA THR A 280 -4.43 -21.32 3.60
C THR A 280 -4.58 -20.30 2.48
N SER A 281 -5.81 -19.86 2.20
CA SER A 281 -6.16 -19.02 1.03
C SER A 281 -5.52 -17.63 1.05
N LEU A 282 -5.27 -17.07 2.22
CA LEU A 282 -4.70 -15.75 2.39
C LEU A 282 -3.31 -15.76 3.08
N LYS A 283 -2.60 -16.88 3.04
CA LYS A 283 -1.32 -17.08 3.74
C LYS A 283 -0.27 -15.98 3.53
N SER A 284 -0.20 -15.37 2.35
CA SER A 284 0.73 -14.26 2.06
C SER A 284 0.11 -12.87 2.20
N ILE A 285 -1.18 -12.82 2.55
CA ILE A 285 -1.98 -11.58 2.64
C ILE A 285 -2.36 -11.30 4.08
N MET A 286 -2.76 -12.32 4.82
CA MET A 286 -3.21 -12.26 6.21
C MET A 286 -2.31 -13.10 7.09
N ALA A 287 -1.90 -12.56 8.24
CA ALA A 287 -1.30 -13.31 9.33
C ALA A 287 -2.24 -13.32 10.56
N TYR A 288 -1.93 -14.16 11.53
CA TYR A 288 -2.68 -14.29 12.78
C TYR A 288 -1.70 -14.25 13.95
N ASN A 289 -1.90 -13.33 14.87
CA ASN A 289 -1.03 -13.08 16.03
C ASN A 289 -1.68 -13.57 17.32
N GLU A 290 -0.94 -14.34 18.11
CA GLU A 290 -1.35 -14.85 19.43
C GLU A 290 -0.43 -14.33 20.55
N LEU A 291 0.45 -13.35 20.25
CA LEU A 291 1.38 -12.75 21.21
C LEU A 291 0.90 -11.34 21.61
N PRO A 292 1.23 -10.88 22.81
CA PRO A 292 0.86 -9.54 23.29
C PRO A 292 1.78 -8.47 22.66
N LEU A 293 1.59 -8.19 21.36
CA LEU A 293 2.40 -7.26 20.58
C LEU A 293 1.75 -5.88 20.49
N VAL A 294 2.57 -4.88 20.15
CA VAL A 294 2.16 -3.49 19.92
C VAL A 294 2.59 -3.01 18.53
N SER A 295 2.17 -1.83 18.11
CA SER A 295 2.37 -1.32 16.76
C SER A 295 3.83 -1.39 16.27
N SER A 296 4.82 -1.14 17.12
CA SER A 296 6.24 -1.18 16.72
C SER A 296 6.74 -2.56 16.30
N ASP A 297 6.10 -3.63 16.79
CA ASP A 297 6.48 -5.01 16.50
C ASP A 297 6.06 -5.44 15.08
N PHE A 298 5.11 -4.72 14.48
CA PHE A 298 4.61 -4.95 13.12
C PHE A 298 5.33 -4.10 12.06
N ILE A 299 6.32 -3.29 12.44
CA ILE A 299 7.13 -2.53 11.48
C ILE A 299 7.96 -3.52 10.63
N GLY A 300 7.76 -3.47 9.32
CA GLY A 300 8.40 -4.37 8.37
C GLY A 300 7.60 -5.63 8.06
N ASP A 301 6.42 -5.82 8.66
CA ASP A 301 5.55 -6.95 8.31
C ASP A 301 5.06 -6.83 6.86
N THR A 302 5.17 -7.92 6.12
CA THR A 302 4.88 -7.97 4.68
C THR A 302 3.44 -8.32 4.34
N HIS A 303 2.65 -8.76 5.32
CA HIS A 303 1.23 -9.05 5.13
C HIS A 303 0.42 -7.76 4.96
N SER A 304 -0.73 -7.86 4.35
CA SER A 304 -1.70 -6.75 4.27
C SER A 304 -2.36 -6.47 5.60
N LEU A 305 -2.50 -7.52 6.43
CA LEU A 305 -3.04 -7.43 7.78
C LEU A 305 -2.55 -8.58 8.64
N VAL A 306 -2.50 -8.34 9.95
CA VAL A 306 -2.22 -9.33 11.00
C VAL A 306 -3.36 -9.26 12.00
N VAL A 307 -4.22 -10.28 12.02
CA VAL A 307 -5.35 -10.36 12.96
C VAL A 307 -4.82 -10.63 14.36
N ASP A 308 -5.33 -9.90 15.35
CA ASP A 308 -4.93 -10.02 16.75
C ASP A 308 -5.95 -10.89 17.52
N ASP A 309 -5.54 -12.09 17.94
CA ASP A 309 -6.42 -13.06 18.61
C ASP A 309 -7.05 -12.54 19.89
N GLU A 310 -6.26 -11.84 20.72
CA GLU A 310 -6.71 -11.34 22.03
C GLU A 310 -7.83 -10.31 21.88
N TYR A 311 -7.81 -9.55 20.76
CA TYR A 311 -8.79 -8.50 20.49
C TYR A 311 -9.89 -8.93 19.51
N ILE A 312 -10.15 -10.25 19.43
CA ILE A 312 -11.40 -10.78 18.89
C ILE A 312 -12.34 -11.04 20.07
N MET A 313 -13.38 -10.22 20.19
CA MET A 313 -14.31 -10.21 21.31
C MET A 313 -15.74 -10.32 20.84
N GLN A 314 -16.63 -10.83 21.69
CA GLN A 314 -18.07 -10.92 21.42
C GLN A 314 -18.88 -10.21 22.51
N ALA A 315 -19.89 -9.46 22.09
CA ALA A 315 -20.90 -8.87 22.97
C ALA A 315 -22.28 -9.05 22.32
N GLY A 316 -23.10 -9.95 22.88
CA GLY A 316 -24.35 -10.34 22.26
C GLY A 316 -24.12 -10.95 20.88
N THR A 317 -24.73 -10.37 19.85
CA THR A 317 -24.56 -10.77 18.45
C THR A 317 -23.45 -10.00 17.70
N ALA A 318 -22.84 -9.01 18.35
CA ALA A 318 -21.78 -8.20 17.78
C ALA A 318 -20.39 -8.77 18.12
N PHE A 319 -19.51 -8.75 17.13
CA PHE A 319 -18.10 -9.10 17.30
C PHE A 319 -17.23 -7.88 17.06
N LYS A 320 -16.18 -7.76 17.85
CA LYS A 320 -15.12 -6.77 17.67
C LYS A 320 -13.85 -7.49 17.23
N ILE A 321 -13.22 -7.01 16.18
CA ILE A 321 -12.01 -7.62 15.61
C ILE A 321 -10.99 -6.51 15.33
N MET A 322 -9.79 -6.66 15.88
CA MET A 322 -8.67 -5.78 15.60
C MET A 322 -7.65 -6.49 14.70
N ALA A 323 -7.11 -5.75 13.73
CA ALA A 323 -6.02 -6.24 12.88
C ALA A 323 -5.01 -5.13 12.60
N TRP A 324 -3.72 -5.47 12.71
CA TRP A 324 -2.57 -4.61 12.47
C TRP A 324 -2.13 -4.65 11.01
N TYR A 325 -1.46 -3.60 10.54
CA TYR A 325 -0.77 -3.62 9.24
C TYR A 325 0.34 -2.57 9.17
N ASP A 326 1.48 -2.94 8.58
CA ASP A 326 2.46 -1.95 8.16
C ASP A 326 1.94 -1.23 6.91
N ASN A 327 1.54 0.03 7.07
CA ASN A 327 0.92 0.81 6.00
C ASN A 327 1.89 1.17 4.86
N GLU A 328 3.18 0.91 5.00
CA GLU A 328 4.22 1.13 4.00
C GLU A 328 4.71 -0.19 3.40
N VAL A 329 5.27 -1.11 4.21
CA VAL A 329 5.87 -2.37 3.73
C VAL A 329 4.80 -3.35 3.25
N GLY A 330 3.74 -3.57 4.01
CA GLY A 330 2.63 -4.42 3.59
C GLY A 330 2.03 -3.93 2.26
N TYR A 331 1.82 -2.62 2.14
CA TYR A 331 1.29 -2.01 0.93
C TYR A 331 2.26 -2.10 -0.26
N ALA A 332 3.54 -1.82 -0.04
CA ALA A 332 4.58 -1.95 -1.09
C ALA A 332 4.66 -3.38 -1.64
N ASN A 333 4.53 -4.39 -0.78
CA ASN A 333 4.45 -5.79 -1.20
C ASN A 333 3.27 -6.02 -2.15
N ARG A 334 2.08 -5.50 -1.85
CA ARG A 334 0.91 -5.65 -2.74
C ARG A 334 1.09 -4.99 -4.09
N LEU A 335 1.71 -3.82 -4.16
CA LEU A 335 2.02 -3.19 -5.44
C LEU A 335 2.99 -4.04 -6.29
N LEU A 336 4.01 -4.62 -5.67
CA LEU A 336 4.95 -5.52 -6.35
C LEU A 336 4.29 -6.84 -6.75
N ASP A 337 3.41 -7.39 -5.93
CA ASP A 337 2.64 -8.59 -6.25
C ASP A 337 1.73 -8.39 -7.47
N MET A 338 1.09 -7.20 -7.58
CA MET A 338 0.32 -6.83 -8.78
C MET A 338 1.20 -6.81 -10.02
N CYS A 339 2.39 -6.20 -9.93
CA CYS A 339 3.36 -6.18 -11.04
C CYS A 339 3.78 -7.60 -11.43
N ASN A 340 4.09 -8.45 -10.44
CA ASN A 340 4.49 -9.83 -10.69
C ASN A 340 3.37 -10.65 -11.32
N LYS A 341 2.15 -10.51 -10.83
CA LYS A 341 0.97 -11.16 -11.42
C LYS A 341 0.72 -10.75 -12.86
N LEU A 342 0.79 -9.44 -13.15
CA LEU A 342 0.67 -8.92 -14.52
C LEU A 342 1.80 -9.42 -15.44
N ASN A 343 3.02 -9.62 -14.92
CA ASN A 343 4.10 -10.22 -15.69
C ASN A 343 3.82 -11.66 -16.08
N ASN A 344 3.10 -12.39 -15.23
CA ASN A 344 2.77 -13.80 -15.41
C ASN A 344 1.43 -14.02 -16.15
N CYS A 345 0.63 -12.98 -16.37
CA CYS A 345 -0.55 -13.05 -17.24
C CYS A 345 -0.12 -13.27 -18.70
N LEU A 346 -0.72 -14.26 -19.37
CA LEU A 346 -0.52 -14.55 -20.78
C LEU A 346 -1.20 -13.53 -21.70
#